data_53834a07c1cdd6f803e69450a24678bc
#
_entry.id   53834a07c1cdd6f803e69450a24678bc
#
_cell.length_a   1.000
_cell.length_b   1.000
_cell.length_c   1.000
_cell.angle_alpha   90.00
_cell.angle_beta   90.00
_cell.angle_gamma   90.00
#
_symmetry.space_group_name_H-M   'P 1'
#
loop_
_entity.id
_entity.type
_entity.pdbx_description
1 polymer ?
#
loop_
_entity_poly.entity_id
_entity_poly.type
_entity_poly.pdbx_seq_one_letter_code
_entity_poly.pdbx_strand_id
1 'polypeptide(L)'
;ASKTFTTTETMRNAASALAWLEEGGVADPYGRLIAVTAAPERAVEFGIDETRVLPFAESVGARYSLWSCIGLPAALALGVDAFEELLEGAAAMDEHFREAPVAANVPVLAAVADLFYAQRGVQTQAIFAYDERLRLLPSYLQQLVMESNGKSVTAEGQPLQRPSSSILWGGTGTDAQHAVFQLLHQGTHLVPVEFVAVAEGDDEQDPAHHRDLLLNCFAQGAALMAGRPAEDPARAYPGNRPSTTILLD
;
A
#
# COMPACT_ATOMS: atom_id res chain seq x y z
N ALA A 1 -11.49 6.84 -13.67
CA ALA A 1 -10.11 6.74 -14.13
C ALA A 1 -9.84 5.36 -14.74
N SER A 2 -9.19 5.30 -15.89
CA SER A 2 -8.76 4.06 -16.55
C SER A 2 -7.62 4.38 -17.52
N LYS A 3 -6.45 3.75 -17.35
CA LYS A 3 -5.29 4.03 -18.21
C LYS A 3 -5.60 3.83 -19.70
N THR A 4 -6.16 2.68 -20.05
CA THR A 4 -6.47 2.30 -21.45
C THR A 4 -7.86 2.70 -21.89
N PHE A 5 -8.70 3.18 -20.99
CA PHE A 5 -10.13 3.43 -21.19
C PHE A 5 -10.91 2.22 -21.74
N THR A 6 -10.45 1.01 -21.37
CA THR A 6 -11.05 -0.28 -21.81
C THR A 6 -11.28 -1.25 -20.66
N THR A 7 -10.91 -0.86 -19.42
CA THR A 7 -11.08 -1.71 -18.23
C THR A 7 -12.56 -1.98 -18.03
N THR A 8 -12.96 -3.25 -18.12
CA THR A 8 -14.36 -3.68 -18.13
C THR A 8 -15.14 -3.16 -16.92
N GLU A 9 -14.57 -3.28 -15.72
CA GLU A 9 -15.18 -2.82 -14.48
C GLU A 9 -15.40 -1.31 -14.47
N THR A 10 -14.40 -0.54 -14.94
CA THR A 10 -14.50 0.93 -15.01
C THR A 10 -15.59 1.35 -16.00
N MET A 11 -15.64 0.73 -17.18
CA MET A 11 -16.66 1.04 -18.18
C MET A 11 -18.06 0.65 -17.72
N ARG A 12 -18.21 -0.48 -17.02
CA ARG A 12 -19.48 -0.90 -16.43
C ARG A 12 -19.95 0.08 -15.36
N ASN A 13 -19.03 0.51 -14.48
CA ASN A 13 -19.35 1.50 -13.44
C ASN A 13 -19.70 2.86 -14.04
N ALA A 14 -19.02 3.29 -15.11
CA ALA A 14 -19.37 4.52 -15.81
C ALA A 14 -20.79 4.45 -16.42
N ALA A 15 -21.14 3.33 -17.06
CA ALA A 15 -22.48 3.11 -17.60
C ALA A 15 -23.56 3.14 -16.48
N SER A 16 -23.28 2.52 -15.33
CA SER A 16 -24.20 2.56 -14.18
C SER A 16 -24.36 3.97 -13.61
N ALA A 17 -23.29 4.75 -13.55
CA ALA A 17 -23.33 6.13 -13.10
C ALA A 17 -24.13 7.02 -14.07
N LEU A 18 -23.97 6.83 -15.38
CA LEU A 18 -24.77 7.54 -16.38
C LEU A 18 -26.26 7.22 -16.24
N ALA A 19 -26.62 5.94 -16.13
CA ALA A 19 -28.03 5.54 -15.93
C ALA A 19 -28.61 6.15 -14.65
N TRP A 20 -27.86 6.15 -13.55
CA TRP A 20 -28.28 6.78 -12.31
C TRP A 20 -28.52 8.31 -12.44
N LEU A 21 -27.63 9.01 -13.18
CA LEU A 21 -27.80 10.44 -13.46
C LEU A 21 -29.03 10.70 -14.33
N GLU A 22 -29.29 9.87 -15.34
CA GLU A 22 -30.47 9.96 -16.21
C GLU A 22 -31.77 9.74 -15.40
N GLU A 23 -31.82 8.69 -14.59
CA GLU A 23 -32.95 8.42 -13.69
C GLU A 23 -33.19 9.55 -12.69
N GLY A 24 -32.11 10.21 -12.25
CA GLY A 24 -32.14 11.41 -11.39
C GLY A 24 -32.56 12.68 -12.13
N GLY A 25 -32.88 12.62 -13.43
CA GLY A 25 -33.34 13.77 -14.23
C GLY A 25 -32.24 14.76 -14.62
N VAL A 26 -30.97 14.36 -14.61
CA VAL A 26 -29.85 15.20 -15.05
C VAL A 26 -29.93 15.33 -16.58
N ALA A 27 -30.07 16.55 -17.09
CA ALA A 27 -30.27 16.81 -18.52
C ALA A 27 -29.04 16.48 -19.38
N ASP A 28 -27.83 16.56 -18.81
CA ASP A 28 -26.56 16.23 -19.47
C ASP A 28 -25.72 15.34 -18.54
N PRO A 29 -25.94 14.03 -18.54
CA PRO A 29 -25.18 13.08 -17.73
C PRO A 29 -23.71 13.02 -18.11
N TYR A 30 -23.38 13.04 -19.40
CA TYR A 30 -22.00 13.00 -19.89
C TYR A 30 -21.20 14.24 -19.47
N GLY A 31 -21.83 15.40 -19.43
CA GLY A 31 -21.22 16.63 -18.91
C GLY A 31 -20.94 16.61 -17.39
N ARG A 32 -21.32 15.55 -16.67
CA ARG A 32 -20.96 15.32 -15.26
C ARG A 32 -19.76 14.40 -15.09
N LEU A 33 -19.26 13.83 -16.18
CA LEU A 33 -18.10 12.93 -16.16
C LEU A 33 -16.80 13.72 -16.40
N ILE A 34 -15.76 13.31 -15.71
CA ILE A 34 -14.37 13.68 -15.98
C ILE A 34 -13.62 12.38 -16.25
N ALA A 35 -12.95 12.29 -17.39
CA ALA A 35 -12.11 11.16 -17.72
C ALA A 35 -10.66 11.43 -17.30
N VAL A 36 -10.03 10.46 -16.64
CA VAL A 36 -8.60 10.47 -16.34
C VAL A 36 -7.98 9.25 -17.01
N THR A 37 -7.19 9.46 -18.08
CA THR A 37 -6.77 8.37 -18.96
C THR A 37 -5.50 8.68 -19.74
N ALA A 38 -4.77 7.63 -20.16
CA ALA A 38 -3.68 7.75 -21.14
C ALA A 38 -4.18 7.56 -22.59
N ALA A 39 -5.49 7.34 -22.81
CA ALA A 39 -6.12 7.19 -24.12
C ALA A 39 -7.26 8.23 -24.29
N PRO A 40 -6.94 9.54 -24.42
CA PRO A 40 -7.93 10.60 -24.44
C PRO A 40 -8.95 10.48 -25.58
N GLU A 41 -8.52 10.01 -26.75
CA GLU A 41 -9.40 9.79 -27.92
C GLU A 41 -10.55 8.82 -27.60
N ARG A 42 -10.30 7.77 -26.81
CA ARG A 42 -11.34 6.80 -26.41
C ARG A 42 -12.35 7.41 -25.43
N ALA A 43 -11.91 8.34 -24.58
CA ALA A 43 -12.81 9.05 -23.68
C ALA A 43 -13.74 9.97 -24.46
N VAL A 44 -13.23 10.63 -25.50
CA VAL A 44 -14.03 11.46 -26.42
C VAL A 44 -15.00 10.60 -27.23
N GLU A 45 -14.56 9.46 -27.78
CA GLU A 45 -15.42 8.49 -28.47
C GLU A 45 -16.54 7.94 -27.56
N PHE A 46 -16.27 7.80 -26.26
CA PHE A 46 -17.29 7.40 -25.28
C PHE A 46 -18.34 8.49 -25.03
N GLY A 47 -18.07 9.74 -25.40
CA GLY A 47 -19.00 10.87 -25.27
C GLY A 47 -18.60 11.90 -24.21
N ILE A 48 -17.39 11.84 -23.66
CA ILE A 48 -16.87 12.83 -22.72
C ILE A 48 -16.27 13.99 -23.52
N ASP A 49 -16.66 15.22 -23.17
CA ASP A 49 -16.11 16.44 -23.77
C ASP A 49 -14.59 16.51 -23.55
N GLU A 50 -13.85 16.87 -24.61
CA GLU A 50 -12.38 16.93 -24.59
C GLU A 50 -11.84 17.81 -23.45
N THR A 51 -12.54 18.88 -23.10
CA THR A 51 -12.18 19.79 -21.98
C THR A 51 -12.30 19.13 -20.62
N ARG A 52 -12.94 17.97 -20.52
CA ARG A 52 -13.12 17.17 -19.32
C ARG A 52 -12.25 15.91 -19.29
N VAL A 53 -11.34 15.79 -20.24
CA VAL A 53 -10.36 14.70 -20.26
C VAL A 53 -9.05 15.20 -19.67
N LEU A 54 -8.59 14.52 -18.62
CA LEU A 54 -7.31 14.75 -17.97
C LEU A 54 -6.33 13.65 -18.41
N PRO A 55 -5.46 13.96 -19.37
CA PRO A 55 -4.52 12.97 -19.89
C PRO A 55 -3.31 12.81 -18.95
N PHE A 56 -2.73 11.62 -18.92
CA PHE A 56 -1.43 11.37 -18.34
C PHE A 56 -0.57 10.51 -19.26
N ALA A 57 0.76 10.53 -19.03
CA ALA A 57 1.69 9.85 -19.90
C ALA A 57 1.48 8.32 -19.88
N GLU A 58 1.58 7.67 -21.05
CA GLU A 58 1.45 6.22 -21.18
C GLU A 58 2.51 5.45 -20.36
N SER A 59 3.67 6.06 -20.11
CA SER A 59 4.73 5.50 -19.26
C SER A 59 4.33 5.37 -17.80
N VAL A 60 3.30 6.10 -17.31
CA VAL A 60 2.82 6.02 -15.93
C VAL A 60 2.07 4.71 -15.72
N GLY A 61 2.59 3.85 -14.83
CA GLY A 61 1.92 2.61 -14.44
C GLY A 61 0.69 2.88 -13.57
N ALA A 62 -0.41 2.14 -13.79
CA ALA A 62 -1.68 2.39 -13.08
C ALA A 62 -1.53 2.39 -11.54
N ARG A 63 -0.83 1.41 -10.96
CA ARG A 63 -0.59 1.32 -9.50
C ARG A 63 0.43 2.32 -8.95
N TYR A 64 1.14 3.02 -9.83
CA TYR A 64 2.08 4.11 -9.48
C TYR A 64 1.54 5.50 -9.84
N SER A 65 0.26 5.60 -10.18
CA SER A 65 -0.30 6.81 -10.79
C SER A 65 -0.91 7.80 -9.81
N LEU A 66 -0.96 7.49 -8.51
CA LEU A 66 -1.53 8.38 -7.48
C LEU A 66 -0.92 9.79 -7.52
N TRP A 67 0.35 9.89 -7.85
CA TRP A 67 1.12 11.13 -7.98
C TRP A 67 0.80 11.97 -9.22
N SER A 68 -0.05 11.48 -10.12
CA SER A 68 -0.50 12.13 -11.35
C SER A 68 -1.94 12.66 -11.19
N CYS A 69 -2.56 13.09 -12.29
CA CYS A 69 -3.97 13.49 -12.30
C CYS A 69 -4.93 12.36 -11.88
N ILE A 70 -4.48 11.12 -11.75
CA ILE A 70 -5.23 10.02 -11.12
C ILE A 70 -5.54 10.33 -9.64
N GLY A 71 -4.73 11.15 -8.98
CA GLY A 71 -4.97 11.65 -7.63
C GLY A 71 -6.16 12.63 -7.50
N LEU A 72 -6.76 13.09 -8.61
CA LEU A 72 -7.90 14.02 -8.56
C LEU A 72 -9.02 13.61 -7.59
N PRO A 73 -9.46 12.34 -7.52
CA PRO A 73 -10.47 11.93 -6.54
C PRO A 73 -10.02 12.15 -5.08
N ALA A 74 -8.73 11.92 -4.79
CA ALA A 74 -8.17 12.19 -3.46
C ALA A 74 -8.16 13.70 -3.16
N ALA A 75 -7.70 14.53 -4.10
CA ALA A 75 -7.72 15.98 -3.97
C ALA A 75 -9.14 16.55 -3.81
N LEU A 76 -10.15 15.96 -4.47
CA LEU A 76 -11.54 16.36 -4.31
C LEU A 76 -12.14 15.94 -2.96
N ALA A 77 -11.72 14.79 -2.44
CA ALA A 77 -12.26 14.24 -1.19
C ALA A 77 -11.60 14.85 0.06
N LEU A 78 -10.29 15.09 0.01
CA LEU A 78 -9.47 15.52 1.15
C LEU A 78 -9.16 17.03 1.12
N GLY A 79 -9.34 17.69 -0.02
CA GLY A 79 -8.85 19.02 -0.29
C GLY A 79 -7.49 19.02 -1.00
N VAL A 80 -7.20 20.14 -1.67
CA VAL A 80 -5.96 20.28 -2.46
C VAL A 80 -4.75 20.32 -1.53
N ASP A 81 -4.85 21.00 -0.40
CA ASP A 81 -3.75 21.14 0.57
C ASP A 81 -3.29 19.77 1.08
N ALA A 82 -4.21 18.89 1.50
CA ALA A 82 -3.87 17.53 1.93
C ALA A 82 -3.28 16.68 0.80
N PHE A 83 -3.68 16.91 -0.44
CA PHE A 83 -3.08 16.24 -1.59
C PHE A 83 -1.67 16.77 -1.89
N GLU A 84 -1.42 18.05 -1.71
CA GLU A 84 -0.09 18.66 -1.85
C GLU A 84 0.86 18.13 -0.76
N GLU A 85 0.41 18.02 0.51
CA GLU A 85 1.18 17.38 1.59
C GLU A 85 1.57 15.93 1.26
N LEU A 86 0.66 15.15 0.66
CA LEU A 86 0.97 13.80 0.17
C LEU A 86 2.09 13.81 -0.88
N LEU A 87 2.06 14.77 -1.81
CA LEU A 87 3.10 14.92 -2.84
C LEU A 87 4.44 15.37 -2.22
N GLU A 88 4.41 16.25 -1.24
CA GLU A 88 5.61 16.71 -0.51
C GLU A 88 6.27 15.55 0.25
N GLY A 89 5.48 14.71 0.94
CA GLY A 89 6.00 13.51 1.59
C GLY A 89 6.69 12.55 0.62
N ALA A 90 6.10 12.35 -0.56
CA ALA A 90 6.72 11.54 -1.61
C ALA A 90 8.02 12.17 -2.14
N ALA A 91 8.04 13.49 -2.36
CA ALA A 91 9.23 14.22 -2.80
C ALA A 91 10.36 14.15 -1.76
N ALA A 92 10.03 14.25 -0.47
CA ALA A 92 11.00 14.10 0.63
C ALA A 92 11.63 12.70 0.64
N MET A 93 10.84 11.64 0.40
CA MET A 93 11.39 10.28 0.29
C MET A 93 12.25 10.10 -0.96
N ASP A 94 11.89 10.72 -2.09
CA ASP A 94 12.70 10.71 -3.31
C ASP A 94 14.07 11.41 -3.09
N GLU A 95 14.08 12.53 -2.37
CA GLU A 95 15.33 13.22 -1.99
C GLU A 95 16.15 12.34 -1.04
N HIS A 96 15.55 11.77 0.00
CA HIS A 96 16.19 10.83 0.90
C HIS A 96 16.82 9.64 0.14
N PHE A 97 16.11 9.06 -0.81
CA PHE A 97 16.61 7.94 -1.61
C PHE A 97 17.85 8.34 -2.43
N ARG A 98 17.88 9.56 -2.99
CA ARG A 98 19.01 10.04 -3.81
C ARG A 98 20.24 10.42 -2.98
N GLU A 99 20.02 10.96 -1.79
CA GLU A 99 21.09 11.66 -1.07
C GLU A 99 21.58 10.95 0.18
N ALA A 100 20.76 10.11 0.80
CA ALA A 100 21.14 9.42 2.02
C ALA A 100 22.27 8.41 1.78
N PRO A 101 23.27 8.32 2.67
CA PRO A 101 24.27 7.26 2.63
C PRO A 101 23.61 5.88 2.65
N VAL A 102 24.15 4.91 1.92
CA VAL A 102 23.58 3.55 1.79
C VAL A 102 23.18 2.94 3.14
N ALA A 103 24.01 3.14 4.17
CA ALA A 103 23.77 2.60 5.52
C ALA A 103 22.62 3.30 6.29
N ALA A 104 22.10 4.41 5.78
CA ALA A 104 20.99 5.18 6.34
C ALA A 104 19.83 5.34 5.35
N ASN A 105 19.95 4.80 4.15
CA ASN A 105 18.95 4.92 3.09
C ASN A 105 17.83 3.89 3.31
N VAL A 106 16.68 4.34 3.77
CA VAL A 106 15.56 3.49 4.17
C VAL A 106 15.08 2.58 3.03
N PRO A 107 14.80 3.05 1.80
CA PRO A 107 14.42 2.20 0.69
C PRO A 107 15.49 1.15 0.32
N VAL A 108 16.76 1.51 0.36
CA VAL A 108 17.86 0.59 0.07
C VAL A 108 17.97 -0.48 1.16
N LEU A 109 17.85 -0.11 2.43
CA LEU A 109 17.90 -1.05 3.54
C LEU A 109 16.72 -2.03 3.49
N ALA A 110 15.52 -1.56 3.17
CA ALA A 110 14.34 -2.40 2.98
C ALA A 110 14.56 -3.41 1.84
N ALA A 111 15.04 -2.95 0.68
CA ALA A 111 15.33 -3.84 -0.46
C ALA A 111 16.41 -4.88 -0.13
N VAL A 112 17.45 -4.50 0.62
CA VAL A 112 18.50 -5.44 1.07
C VAL A 112 17.93 -6.48 2.04
N ALA A 113 17.04 -6.08 2.96
CA ALA A 113 16.38 -7.00 3.88
C ALA A 113 15.50 -8.01 3.10
N ASP A 114 14.72 -7.55 2.14
CA ASP A 114 13.89 -8.42 1.30
C ASP A 114 14.74 -9.45 0.51
N LEU A 115 15.82 -9.00 -0.10
CA LEU A 115 16.76 -9.89 -0.79
C LEU A 115 17.41 -10.90 0.15
N PHE A 116 17.78 -10.48 1.36
CA PHE A 116 18.36 -11.34 2.39
C PHE A 116 17.40 -12.46 2.79
N TYR A 117 16.13 -12.15 3.01
CA TYR A 117 15.10 -13.14 3.36
C TYR A 117 14.76 -14.04 2.18
N ALA A 118 14.62 -13.48 0.99
CA ALA A 118 14.37 -14.26 -0.24
C ALA A 118 15.48 -15.30 -0.49
N GLN A 119 16.75 -14.95 -0.26
CA GLN A 119 17.88 -15.88 -0.39
C GLN A 119 17.85 -17.02 0.64
N ARG A 120 17.13 -16.86 1.74
CA ARG A 120 16.91 -17.86 2.79
C ARG A 120 15.64 -18.68 2.60
N GLY A 121 14.97 -18.50 1.47
CA GLY A 121 13.75 -19.24 1.14
C GLY A 121 12.51 -18.74 1.88
N VAL A 122 12.57 -17.54 2.47
CA VAL A 122 11.39 -16.90 3.06
C VAL A 122 10.47 -16.46 1.93
N GLN A 123 9.20 -16.87 2.00
CA GLN A 123 8.25 -16.69 0.90
C GLN A 123 7.21 -15.60 1.17
N THR A 124 7.03 -15.23 2.43
CA THR A 124 5.98 -14.29 2.82
C THR A 124 6.50 -13.19 3.73
N GLN A 125 5.84 -12.04 3.70
CA GLN A 125 6.08 -10.89 4.57
C GLN A 125 4.73 -10.38 5.06
N ALA A 126 4.64 -10.04 6.34
CA ALA A 126 3.43 -9.51 6.95
C ALA A 126 3.58 -8.01 7.23
N ILE A 127 2.53 -7.23 6.95
CA ILE A 127 2.50 -5.78 7.19
C ILE A 127 1.29 -5.46 8.06
N PHE A 128 1.52 -4.81 9.19
CA PHE A 128 0.47 -4.42 10.12
C PHE A 128 0.46 -2.91 10.36
N ALA A 129 -0.67 -2.29 9.98
CA ALA A 129 -0.90 -0.87 10.20
C ALA A 129 -1.48 -0.64 11.60
N TYR A 130 -0.77 0.09 12.43
CA TYR A 130 -1.20 0.48 13.77
C TYR A 130 -1.80 1.90 13.77
N ASP A 131 -2.67 2.12 12.80
CA ASP A 131 -3.51 3.30 12.69
C ASP A 131 -4.70 2.98 11.77
N GLU A 132 -5.92 3.33 12.15
CA GLU A 132 -7.12 3.03 11.37
C GLU A 132 -7.13 3.78 10.02
N ARG A 133 -6.51 4.96 9.95
CA ARG A 133 -6.35 5.72 8.70
C ARG A 133 -5.55 4.93 7.66
N LEU A 134 -4.68 4.02 8.10
CA LEU A 134 -3.84 3.17 7.26
C LEU A 134 -4.40 1.75 7.07
N ARG A 135 -5.65 1.45 7.46
CA ARG A 135 -6.23 0.09 7.39
C ARG A 135 -6.15 -0.56 6.01
N LEU A 136 -6.16 0.22 4.95
CA LEU A 136 -6.06 -0.27 3.57
C LEU A 136 -4.62 -0.36 3.04
N LEU A 137 -3.62 0.10 3.80
CA LEU A 137 -2.22 0.07 3.39
C LEU A 137 -1.72 -1.33 3.04
N PRO A 138 -1.99 -2.40 3.82
CA PRO A 138 -1.57 -3.75 3.44
C PRO A 138 -2.15 -4.19 2.10
N SER A 139 -3.43 -3.92 1.82
CA SER A 139 -4.07 -4.26 0.55
C SER A 139 -3.51 -3.44 -0.63
N TYR A 140 -3.21 -2.18 -0.42
CA TYR A 140 -2.55 -1.33 -1.43
C TYR A 140 -1.15 -1.88 -1.77
N LEU A 141 -0.36 -2.21 -0.76
CA LEU A 141 0.99 -2.76 -0.94
C LEU A 141 0.98 -4.16 -1.58
N GLN A 142 -0.06 -4.97 -1.36
CA GLN A 142 -0.24 -6.24 -2.06
C GLN A 142 -0.25 -6.03 -3.58
N GLN A 143 -1.07 -5.11 -4.08
CA GLN A 143 -1.10 -4.82 -5.51
C GLN A 143 0.22 -4.18 -5.96
N LEU A 144 0.71 -3.18 -5.23
CA LEU A 144 1.92 -2.46 -5.58
C LEU A 144 3.12 -3.40 -5.76
N VAL A 145 3.33 -4.31 -4.84
CA VAL A 145 4.50 -5.21 -4.81
C VAL A 145 4.27 -6.47 -5.63
N MET A 146 3.18 -7.21 -5.39
CA MET A 146 2.99 -8.52 -6.00
C MET A 146 2.65 -8.43 -7.49
N GLU A 147 1.89 -7.43 -7.93
CA GLU A 147 1.62 -7.23 -9.36
C GLU A 147 2.86 -6.69 -10.09
N SER A 148 3.66 -5.83 -9.43
CA SER A 148 4.89 -5.29 -10.02
C SER A 148 5.95 -6.37 -10.20
N ASN A 149 6.21 -7.13 -9.13
CA ASN A 149 7.33 -8.07 -9.05
C ASN A 149 6.93 -9.51 -9.34
N GLY A 150 5.63 -9.84 -9.40
CA GLY A 150 5.13 -11.18 -9.67
C GLY A 150 5.37 -11.62 -11.12
N LYS A 151 6.64 -11.78 -11.50
CA LYS A 151 7.09 -12.15 -12.84
C LYS A 151 7.83 -13.47 -12.79
N SER A 152 7.77 -14.23 -13.87
CA SER A 152 8.46 -15.53 -14.03
C SER A 152 9.69 -15.46 -14.92
N VAL A 153 9.92 -14.31 -15.57
CA VAL A 153 11.02 -14.11 -16.52
C VAL A 153 11.72 -12.77 -16.28
N THR A 154 12.98 -12.69 -16.72
CA THR A 154 13.74 -11.44 -16.77
C THR A 154 13.22 -10.52 -17.89
N ALA A 155 13.75 -9.29 -17.98
CA ALA A 155 13.45 -8.36 -19.07
C ALA A 155 13.80 -8.94 -20.46
N GLU A 156 14.78 -9.83 -20.53
CA GLU A 156 15.23 -10.53 -21.74
C GLU A 156 14.43 -11.82 -22.00
N GLY A 157 13.38 -12.10 -21.21
CA GLY A 157 12.53 -13.28 -21.38
C GLY A 157 13.10 -14.60 -20.86
N GLN A 158 14.18 -14.56 -20.09
CA GLN A 158 14.77 -15.78 -19.49
C GLN A 158 14.02 -16.17 -18.21
N PRO A 159 13.77 -17.46 -17.96
CA PRO A 159 13.14 -17.92 -16.73
C PRO A 159 13.91 -17.49 -15.48
N LEU A 160 13.20 -16.95 -14.50
CA LEU A 160 13.77 -16.61 -13.21
C LEU A 160 14.11 -17.89 -12.43
N GLN A 161 15.29 -17.91 -11.80
CA GLN A 161 15.77 -19.03 -10.97
C GLN A 161 15.40 -18.86 -9.49
N ARG A 162 14.77 -17.74 -9.13
CA ARG A 162 14.40 -17.37 -7.75
C ARG A 162 13.03 -16.70 -7.75
N PRO A 163 12.31 -16.74 -6.61
CA PRO A 163 11.12 -15.92 -6.46
C PRO A 163 11.42 -14.44 -6.70
N SER A 164 10.56 -13.77 -7.43
CA SER A 164 10.71 -12.36 -7.79
C SER A 164 10.06 -11.43 -6.76
N SER A 165 9.23 -11.97 -5.87
CA SER A 165 8.49 -11.22 -4.86
C SER A 165 8.14 -12.12 -3.67
N SER A 166 8.05 -11.52 -2.49
CA SER A 166 7.38 -12.13 -1.35
C SER A 166 5.86 -12.06 -1.52
N ILE A 167 5.15 -13.00 -0.91
CA ILE A 167 3.69 -12.94 -0.77
C ILE A 167 3.40 -11.98 0.38
N LEU A 168 2.84 -10.82 0.08
CA LEU A 168 2.44 -9.83 1.06
C LEU A 168 1.05 -10.13 1.62
N TRP A 169 0.92 -10.00 2.93
CA TRP A 169 -0.33 -10.09 3.64
C TRP A 169 -0.28 -9.24 4.92
N GLY A 170 -1.39 -9.06 5.59
CA GLY A 170 -1.41 -8.28 6.82
C GLY A 170 -2.80 -7.77 7.15
N GLY A 171 -2.84 -6.73 7.95
CA GLY A 171 -4.09 -6.13 8.42
C GLY A 171 -3.88 -4.98 9.38
N THR A 172 -4.92 -4.63 10.11
CA THR A 172 -4.88 -3.61 11.15
C THR A 172 -4.31 -4.21 12.44
N GLY A 173 -3.42 -3.48 13.10
CA GLY A 173 -2.54 -3.92 14.17
C GLY A 173 -3.19 -4.72 15.28
N THR A 174 -4.01 -4.09 16.15
CA THR A 174 -4.56 -4.78 17.32
C THR A 174 -5.55 -5.88 16.96
N ASP A 175 -6.35 -5.71 15.91
CA ASP A 175 -7.28 -6.75 15.43
C ASP A 175 -6.52 -7.98 14.92
N ALA A 176 -5.50 -7.79 14.09
CA ALA A 176 -4.69 -8.88 13.56
C ALA A 176 -3.92 -9.65 14.65
N GLN A 177 -3.60 -9.03 15.79
CA GLN A 177 -2.96 -9.72 16.92
C GLN A 177 -3.76 -10.93 17.38
N HIS A 178 -5.09 -10.82 17.39
CA HIS A 178 -6.00 -11.89 17.81
C HIS A 178 -6.21 -12.97 16.74
N ALA A 179 -5.83 -12.69 15.51
CA ALA A 179 -6.04 -13.60 14.39
C ALA A 179 -4.79 -14.39 14.00
N VAL A 180 -3.63 -13.72 13.87
CA VAL A 180 -2.47 -14.31 13.18
C VAL A 180 -1.16 -14.31 13.99
N PHE A 181 -1.07 -13.55 15.08
CA PHE A 181 0.20 -13.37 15.80
C PHE A 181 0.70 -14.63 16.52
N GLN A 182 -0.19 -15.57 16.83
CA GLN A 182 0.22 -16.88 17.36
C GLN A 182 1.20 -17.58 16.42
N LEU A 183 0.93 -17.56 15.10
CA LEU A 183 1.83 -18.12 14.10
C LEU A 183 3.15 -17.35 14.02
N LEU A 184 3.10 -16.04 14.09
CA LEU A 184 4.29 -15.18 14.01
C LEU A 184 5.24 -15.43 15.19
N HIS A 185 4.71 -15.61 16.39
CA HIS A 185 5.50 -15.85 17.61
C HIS A 185 6.00 -17.29 17.76
N GLN A 186 5.15 -18.29 17.47
CA GLN A 186 5.44 -19.71 17.76
C GLN A 186 5.50 -20.60 16.52
N GLY A 187 4.94 -20.14 15.38
CA GLY A 187 4.88 -20.96 14.18
C GLY A 187 6.26 -21.36 13.64
N THR A 188 6.29 -22.39 12.82
CA THR A 188 7.50 -22.90 12.20
C THR A 188 7.99 -22.09 11.01
N HIS A 189 7.14 -21.24 10.45
CA HIS A 189 7.49 -20.32 9.37
C HIS A 189 8.24 -19.10 9.91
N LEU A 190 9.32 -18.71 9.24
CA LEU A 190 9.92 -17.41 9.44
C LEU A 190 9.18 -16.40 8.56
N VAL A 191 8.54 -15.42 9.20
CA VAL A 191 7.81 -14.35 8.51
C VAL A 191 8.39 -13.01 8.98
N PRO A 192 9.10 -12.27 8.13
CA PRO A 192 9.44 -10.88 8.41
C PRO A 192 8.16 -10.05 8.60
N VAL A 193 8.14 -9.22 9.64
CA VAL A 193 6.98 -8.40 9.99
C VAL A 193 7.35 -6.94 9.85
N GLU A 194 6.50 -6.18 9.18
CA GLU A 194 6.59 -4.73 9.13
C GLU A 194 5.43 -4.11 9.92
N PHE A 195 5.75 -3.30 10.89
CA PHE A 195 4.81 -2.49 11.65
C PHE A 195 4.84 -1.07 11.13
N VAL A 196 3.68 -0.52 10.77
CA VAL A 196 3.55 0.88 10.36
C VAL A 196 2.64 1.58 11.35
N ALA A 197 3.16 2.60 12.02
CA ALA A 197 2.44 3.39 13.00
C ALA A 197 2.59 4.87 12.72
N VAL A 198 1.71 5.69 13.25
CA VAL A 198 1.73 7.15 13.13
C VAL A 198 2.06 7.74 14.50
N ALA A 199 2.98 8.71 14.56
CA ALA A 199 3.43 9.31 15.82
C ALA A 199 2.32 10.12 16.49
N GLU A 200 1.54 10.88 15.71
CA GLU A 200 0.46 11.72 16.20
C GLU A 200 -0.91 11.08 15.95
N GLY A 201 -1.71 11.03 17.00
CA GLY A 201 -3.07 10.53 16.95
C GLY A 201 -4.01 11.48 16.20
N ASP A 202 -5.23 11.01 15.99
CA ASP A 202 -6.33 11.85 15.53
C ASP A 202 -6.82 12.73 16.69
N ASP A 203 -6.95 14.04 16.46
CA ASP A 203 -7.39 15.04 17.45
C ASP A 203 -8.81 14.76 17.99
N GLU A 204 -9.61 14.00 17.25
CA GLU A 204 -10.98 13.63 17.67
C GLU A 204 -11.01 12.44 18.64
N GLN A 205 -9.91 11.74 18.84
CA GLN A 205 -9.82 10.55 19.69
C GLN A 205 -9.17 10.85 21.05
N ASP A 206 -9.53 10.06 22.06
CA ASP A 206 -8.85 10.09 23.35
C ASP A 206 -7.35 9.77 23.17
N PRO A 207 -6.44 10.69 23.55
CA PRO A 207 -5.00 10.46 23.45
C PRO A 207 -4.50 9.17 24.10
N ALA A 208 -5.23 8.65 25.08
CA ALA A 208 -4.90 7.38 25.72
C ALA A 208 -5.04 6.20 24.75
N HIS A 209 -6.03 6.21 23.86
CA HIS A 209 -6.20 5.16 22.84
C HIS A 209 -5.02 5.11 21.90
N HIS A 210 -4.59 6.25 21.38
CA HIS A 210 -3.44 6.32 20.48
C HIS A 210 -2.14 5.86 21.15
N ARG A 211 -1.89 6.34 22.37
CA ARG A 211 -0.73 5.89 23.18
C ARG A 211 -0.73 4.37 23.37
N ASP A 212 -1.87 3.79 23.73
CA ASP A 212 -1.99 2.36 23.97
C ASP A 212 -1.81 1.56 22.67
N LEU A 213 -2.25 2.11 21.52
CA LEU A 213 -2.02 1.55 20.20
C LEU A 213 -0.52 1.50 19.86
N LEU A 214 0.21 2.61 20.06
CA LEU A 214 1.66 2.66 19.89
C LEU A 214 2.40 1.72 20.81
N LEU A 215 2.01 1.65 22.10
CA LEU A 215 2.59 0.71 23.06
C LEU A 215 2.42 -0.75 22.61
N ASN A 216 1.25 -1.11 22.07
CA ASN A 216 1.01 -2.42 21.47
C ASN A 216 1.92 -2.67 20.27
N CYS A 217 2.06 -1.72 19.36
CA CYS A 217 2.94 -1.82 18.22
C CYS A 217 4.38 -2.14 18.61
N PHE A 218 4.96 -1.32 19.49
CA PHE A 218 6.35 -1.50 19.93
C PHE A 218 6.54 -2.77 20.77
N ALA A 219 5.54 -3.12 21.61
CA ALA A 219 5.59 -4.35 22.41
C ALA A 219 5.62 -5.61 21.53
N GLN A 220 4.91 -5.63 20.40
CA GLN A 220 4.94 -6.76 19.47
C GLN A 220 6.32 -6.94 18.84
N GLY A 221 6.93 -5.87 18.34
CA GLY A 221 8.29 -5.92 17.81
C GLY A 221 9.31 -6.42 18.85
N ALA A 222 9.24 -5.88 20.05
CA ALA A 222 10.10 -6.31 21.17
C ALA A 222 9.88 -7.79 21.55
N ALA A 223 8.63 -8.24 21.61
CA ALA A 223 8.29 -9.62 21.93
C ALA A 223 8.73 -10.61 20.85
N LEU A 224 8.59 -10.26 19.55
CA LEU A 224 9.08 -11.04 18.42
C LEU A 224 10.61 -11.22 18.50
N MET A 225 11.33 -10.18 18.86
CA MET A 225 12.79 -10.23 19.02
C MET A 225 13.21 -11.06 20.24
N ALA A 226 12.65 -10.77 21.42
CA ALA A 226 13.10 -11.34 22.68
C ALA A 226 12.64 -12.78 22.89
N GLY A 227 11.43 -13.12 22.45
CA GLY A 227 10.79 -14.38 22.80
C GLY A 227 10.44 -14.49 24.28
N ARG A 228 10.05 -15.69 24.71
CA ARG A 228 9.75 -16.00 26.11
C ARG A 228 10.05 -17.47 26.40
N PRO A 229 11.01 -17.78 27.25
CA PRO A 229 11.23 -19.16 27.71
C PRO A 229 10.05 -19.63 28.58
N ALA A 230 9.74 -20.91 28.55
CA ALA A 230 8.77 -21.54 29.41
C ALA A 230 9.19 -22.99 29.69
N GLU A 231 8.81 -23.54 30.87
CA GLU A 231 9.04 -24.94 31.22
C GLU A 231 8.30 -25.88 30.26
N ASP A 232 7.06 -25.53 29.92
CA ASP A 232 6.28 -26.20 28.90
C ASP A 232 6.66 -25.64 27.51
N PRO A 233 7.24 -26.47 26.62
CA PRO A 233 7.62 -26.04 25.27
C PRO A 233 6.45 -25.47 24.45
N ALA A 234 5.20 -25.91 24.71
CA ALA A 234 4.03 -25.39 24.04
C ALA A 234 3.70 -23.94 24.43
N ARG A 235 4.31 -23.42 25.48
CA ARG A 235 4.15 -22.05 25.97
C ARG A 235 5.36 -21.16 25.72
N ALA A 236 6.44 -21.73 25.18
CA ALA A 236 7.66 -21.00 24.86
C ALA A 236 7.51 -20.26 23.52
N TYR A 237 8.07 -19.07 23.47
CA TYR A 237 8.24 -18.29 22.24
C TYR A 237 9.72 -18.24 21.89
N PRO A 238 10.16 -18.70 20.72
CA PRO A 238 11.59 -18.81 20.41
C PRO A 238 12.32 -17.46 20.33
N GLY A 239 11.60 -16.38 20.04
CA GLY A 239 12.23 -15.10 19.74
C GLY A 239 12.99 -15.09 18.41
N ASN A 240 13.87 -14.10 18.25
CA ASN A 240 14.67 -13.91 17.04
C ASN A 240 13.81 -13.91 15.74
N ARG A 241 12.60 -13.35 15.84
CA ARG A 241 11.69 -13.15 14.73
C ARG A 241 11.91 -11.76 14.16
N PRO A 242 12.22 -11.65 12.85
CA PRO A 242 12.57 -10.36 12.27
C PRO A 242 11.37 -9.43 12.19
N SER A 243 11.58 -8.19 12.59
CA SER A 243 10.58 -7.13 12.40
C SER A 243 11.25 -5.79 12.10
N THR A 244 10.52 -4.95 11.36
CA THR A 244 10.84 -3.55 11.10
C THR A 244 9.68 -2.70 11.61
N THR A 245 9.96 -1.55 12.18
CA THR A 245 8.93 -0.59 12.57
C THR A 245 9.17 0.71 11.82
N ILE A 246 8.15 1.18 11.11
CA ILE A 246 8.12 2.48 10.43
C ILE A 246 7.17 3.35 11.25
N LEU A 247 7.69 4.46 11.74
CA LEU A 247 6.92 5.48 12.44
C LEU A 247 6.80 6.68 11.51
N LEU A 248 5.57 7.04 11.17
CA LEU A 248 5.23 8.18 10.33
C LEU A 248 4.94 9.39 11.22
N ASP A 249 5.27 10.58 10.75
CA ASP A 249 4.93 11.86 11.38
C ASP A 249 3.48 12.27 11.10
#